data_b9fc350ad8a257e286c21d1f4bfd5d39
#
_entry.id   b9fc350ad8a257e286c21d1f4bfd5d39
#
_cell.length_a   1.000
_cell.length_b   1.000
_cell.length_c   1.000
_cell.angle_alpha   90.00
_cell.angle_beta   90.00
_cell.angle_gamma   90.00
#
_symmetry.space_group_name_H-M   'P 1'
#
loop_
_entity.id
_entity.type
_entity.pdbx_description
1 polymer ?
#
loop_
_entity_poly.entity_id
_entity_poly.type
_entity_poly.pdbx_seq_one_letter_code
_entity_poly.pdbx_strand_id
1 'polypeptide(L)'
;MIYVFLANGFEEVEALAPVDILRRAELEVKTVGVGGKTVTGSHGITVTADIEEKDVTTDDMEMMILPGGMPGTLNLERSPIVTVCAEYCVRNDVYLAAICAAPSILGHMGLLKDREAICFPGFEGELRGAKISNKPVCVDGKIITAKGMGVATEFGLTLAALMAGQHEADHIRASIQSMN
;
A
#
# COMPACT_ATOMS: atom_id res chain seq x y z
N MET A 1 7.62 -2.66 12.18
CA MET A 1 6.14 -2.46 12.10
C MET A 1 5.72 -2.05 10.70
N ILE A 2 4.68 -2.67 10.15
CA ILE A 2 4.07 -2.33 8.84
C ILE A 2 2.68 -1.72 9.09
N TYR A 3 2.40 -0.56 8.49
CA TYR A 3 1.09 0.09 8.59
C TYR A 3 0.35 0.08 7.26
N VAL A 4 -0.91 -0.39 7.27
CA VAL A 4 -1.82 -0.36 6.13
C VAL A 4 -2.95 0.63 6.44
N PHE A 5 -2.96 1.76 5.76
CA PHE A 5 -3.92 2.84 6.02
C PHE A 5 -5.23 2.61 5.29
N LEU A 6 -6.33 2.61 6.03
CA LEU A 6 -7.69 2.38 5.52
C LEU A 6 -8.55 3.62 5.76
N ALA A 7 -9.13 4.16 4.71
CA ALA A 7 -10.13 5.22 4.80
C ALA A 7 -11.44 4.77 4.12
N ASN A 8 -12.57 5.32 4.51
CA ASN A 8 -13.86 4.97 3.90
C ASN A 8 -13.80 5.07 2.37
N GLY A 9 -14.24 4.02 1.68
CA GLY A 9 -14.15 3.87 0.23
C GLY A 9 -12.84 3.24 -0.27
N PHE A 10 -12.02 2.63 0.62
CA PHE A 10 -10.86 1.85 0.20
C PHE A 10 -11.29 0.63 -0.62
N GLU A 11 -10.42 0.10 -1.48
CA GLU A 11 -10.68 -1.15 -2.19
C GLU A 11 -10.30 -2.34 -1.29
N GLU A 12 -11.25 -3.21 -1.04
CA GLU A 12 -11.16 -4.25 -0.01
C GLU A 12 -10.06 -5.27 -0.30
N VAL A 13 -9.97 -5.75 -1.53
CA VAL A 13 -8.98 -6.78 -1.92
C VAL A 13 -7.56 -6.19 -1.93
N GLU A 14 -7.42 -4.95 -2.41
CA GLU A 14 -6.12 -4.26 -2.44
C GLU A 14 -5.53 -4.02 -1.05
N ALA A 15 -6.38 -3.86 -0.05
CA ALA A 15 -5.97 -3.72 1.34
C ALA A 15 -5.75 -5.07 2.02
N LEU A 16 -6.75 -5.98 1.94
CA LEU A 16 -6.77 -7.17 2.77
C LEU A 16 -5.88 -8.31 2.26
N ALA A 17 -5.66 -8.41 0.93
CA ALA A 17 -4.75 -9.42 0.40
C ALA A 17 -3.29 -9.18 0.85
N PRO A 18 -2.71 -7.97 0.76
CA PRO A 18 -1.38 -7.71 1.34
C PRO A 18 -1.34 -7.92 2.86
N VAL A 19 -2.38 -7.53 3.61
CA VAL A 19 -2.45 -7.76 5.06
C VAL A 19 -2.36 -9.24 5.38
N ASP A 20 -3.17 -10.09 4.72
CA ASP A 20 -3.16 -11.54 4.93
C ASP A 20 -1.79 -12.15 4.59
N ILE A 21 -1.22 -11.78 3.45
CA ILE A 21 0.08 -12.29 2.97
C ILE A 21 1.21 -11.92 3.92
N LEU A 22 1.28 -10.66 4.34
CA LEU A 22 2.32 -10.19 5.25
C LEU A 22 2.20 -10.80 6.64
N ARG A 23 0.98 -11.03 7.13
CA ARG A 23 0.74 -11.75 8.39
C ARG A 23 1.11 -13.24 8.29
N ARG A 24 0.93 -13.88 7.12
CA ARG A 24 1.46 -15.25 6.86
C ARG A 24 2.98 -15.31 6.92
N ALA A 25 3.66 -14.23 6.54
CA ALA A 25 5.11 -14.07 6.68
C ALA A 25 5.55 -13.75 8.12
N GLU A 26 4.66 -13.87 9.11
CA GLU A 26 4.89 -13.56 10.53
C GLU A 26 5.39 -12.13 10.79
N LEU A 27 5.10 -11.19 9.87
CA LEU A 27 5.45 -9.78 10.00
C LEU A 27 4.43 -9.04 10.88
N GLU A 28 4.90 -8.07 11.64
CA GLU A 28 4.03 -7.20 12.43
C GLU A 28 3.30 -6.19 11.53
N VAL A 29 2.02 -6.46 11.28
CA VAL A 29 1.15 -5.64 10.43
C VAL A 29 -0.02 -5.10 11.21
N LYS A 30 -0.22 -3.79 11.20
CA LYS A 30 -1.41 -3.11 11.73
C LYS A 30 -2.16 -2.38 10.64
N THR A 31 -3.45 -2.63 10.56
CA THR A 31 -4.37 -1.79 9.81
C THR A 31 -4.69 -0.54 10.61
N VAL A 32 -4.66 0.61 9.95
CA VAL A 32 -4.86 1.94 10.54
C VAL A 32 -6.14 2.54 9.99
N GLY A 33 -7.13 2.76 10.84
CA GLY A 33 -8.38 3.43 10.44
C GLY A 33 -8.21 4.95 10.43
N VAL A 34 -8.35 5.57 9.26
CA VAL A 34 -8.37 7.02 9.06
C VAL A 34 -9.80 7.53 9.20
N GLY A 35 -9.99 8.46 10.13
CA GLY A 35 -11.32 8.98 10.47
C GLY A 35 -12.11 8.09 11.43
N GLY A 36 -11.50 7.02 11.97
CA GLY A 36 -12.10 6.13 12.96
C GLY A 36 -11.73 4.67 12.76
N LYS A 37 -11.96 3.85 13.79
CA LYS A 37 -11.55 2.44 13.81
C LYS A 37 -12.37 1.54 12.89
N THR A 38 -13.63 1.90 12.63
CA THR A 38 -14.52 1.15 11.73
C THR A 38 -14.52 1.82 10.36
N VAL A 39 -14.09 1.08 9.35
CA VAL A 39 -13.90 1.59 7.98
C VAL A 39 -14.66 0.73 6.99
N THR A 40 -15.43 1.36 6.10
CA THR A 40 -16.20 0.66 5.06
C THR A 40 -15.56 0.87 3.70
N GLY A 41 -15.29 -0.23 3.01
CA GLY A 41 -14.71 -0.23 1.68
C GLY A 41 -15.65 0.22 0.57
N SER A 42 -15.14 0.37 -0.63
CA SER A 42 -15.87 0.85 -1.81
C SER A 42 -16.99 -0.08 -2.27
N HIS A 43 -16.94 -1.36 -1.87
CA HIS A 43 -17.96 -2.37 -2.17
C HIS A 43 -18.83 -2.72 -0.96
N GLY A 44 -18.81 -1.89 0.09
CA GLY A 44 -19.69 -2.00 1.24
C GLY A 44 -19.25 -2.99 2.31
N ILE A 45 -18.05 -3.55 2.23
CA ILE A 45 -17.51 -4.45 3.26
C ILE A 45 -16.89 -3.59 4.37
N THR A 46 -17.42 -3.74 5.58
CA THR A 46 -16.95 -3.01 6.74
C THR A 46 -15.92 -3.84 7.52
N VAL A 47 -14.81 -3.22 7.86
CA VAL A 47 -13.75 -3.83 8.67
C VAL A 47 -13.47 -2.98 9.91
N THR A 48 -12.98 -3.63 10.96
CA THR A 48 -12.44 -2.94 12.13
C THR A 48 -10.92 -2.93 12.02
N ALA A 49 -10.33 -1.74 11.92
CA ALA A 49 -8.88 -1.57 11.91
C ALA A 49 -8.27 -1.94 13.28
N ASP A 50 -7.02 -2.36 13.27
CA ASP A 50 -6.31 -2.71 14.50
C ASP A 50 -6.12 -1.48 15.41
N ILE A 51 -5.76 -0.34 14.80
CA ILE A 51 -5.55 0.94 15.49
C ILE A 51 -6.20 2.11 14.74
N GLU A 52 -6.32 3.25 15.40
CA GLU A 52 -6.69 4.52 14.76
C GLU A 52 -5.46 5.33 14.37
N GLU A 53 -5.63 6.29 13.47
CA GLU A 53 -4.56 7.17 12.97
C GLU A 53 -3.78 7.91 14.08
N LYS A 54 -4.43 8.22 15.20
CA LYS A 54 -3.80 8.88 16.37
C LYS A 54 -2.78 7.99 17.11
N ASP A 55 -2.86 6.67 16.90
CA ASP A 55 -2.01 5.67 17.58
C ASP A 55 -0.78 5.29 16.73
N VAL A 56 -0.64 5.87 15.54
CA VAL A 56 0.49 5.62 14.64
C VAL A 56 1.76 6.28 15.19
N THR A 57 2.84 5.51 15.23
CA THR A 57 4.19 6.02 15.53
C THR A 57 5.14 5.70 14.38
N THR A 58 6.13 6.54 14.17
CA THR A 58 7.14 6.33 13.11
C THR A 58 8.41 5.65 13.62
N ASP A 59 8.58 5.50 14.93
CA ASP A 59 9.83 5.07 15.56
C ASP A 59 10.31 3.69 15.10
N ASP A 60 9.38 2.77 14.83
CA ASP A 60 9.63 1.40 14.37
C ASP A 60 8.98 1.09 13.02
N MET A 61 8.59 2.12 12.26
CA MET A 61 7.97 1.94 10.95
C MET A 61 8.98 1.41 9.92
N GLU A 62 8.68 0.27 9.34
CA GLU A 62 9.48 -0.39 8.30
C GLU A 62 8.81 -0.31 6.93
N MET A 63 7.47 -0.17 6.92
CA MET A 63 6.70 -0.03 5.68
C MET A 63 5.37 0.67 5.92
N MET A 64 4.98 1.50 4.95
CA MET A 64 3.65 2.09 4.82
C MET A 64 2.98 1.58 3.55
N ILE A 65 1.70 1.20 3.63
CA ILE A 65 0.92 0.68 2.50
C ILE A 65 -0.38 1.48 2.34
N LEU A 66 -0.63 1.94 1.11
CA LEU A 66 -1.82 2.69 0.71
C LEU A 66 -2.62 1.89 -0.32
N PRO A 67 -3.76 1.31 0.04
CA PRO A 67 -4.70 0.73 -0.92
C PRO A 67 -5.39 1.82 -1.75
N GLY A 68 -5.88 1.45 -2.91
CA GLY A 68 -6.70 2.31 -3.75
C GLY A 68 -8.17 2.29 -3.35
N GLY A 69 -9.04 2.38 -4.35
CA GLY A 69 -10.48 2.56 -4.18
C GLY A 69 -10.88 4.03 -4.13
N MET A 70 -12.12 4.31 -4.55
CA MET A 70 -12.70 5.65 -4.50
C MET A 70 -13.98 5.65 -3.67
N PRO A 71 -14.16 6.64 -2.78
CA PRO A 71 -13.31 7.80 -2.51
C PRO A 71 -12.15 7.55 -1.52
N GLY A 72 -11.79 6.29 -1.22
CA GLY A 72 -10.77 5.94 -0.22
C GLY A 72 -9.44 6.64 -0.47
N THR A 73 -8.94 6.64 -1.71
CA THR A 73 -7.70 7.34 -2.10
C THR A 73 -7.76 8.83 -1.78
N LEU A 74 -8.90 9.50 -2.08
CA LEU A 74 -9.06 10.93 -1.77
C LEU A 74 -9.13 11.19 -0.26
N ASN A 75 -9.72 10.27 0.49
CA ASN A 75 -9.81 10.38 1.95
C ASN A 75 -8.42 10.16 2.60
N LEU A 76 -7.62 9.22 2.08
CA LEU A 76 -6.23 9.03 2.49
C LEU A 76 -5.38 10.26 2.18
N GLU A 77 -5.49 10.82 0.98
CA GLU A 77 -4.74 12.00 0.57
C GLU A 77 -5.01 13.23 1.45
N ARG A 78 -6.23 13.38 1.95
CA ARG A 78 -6.61 14.48 2.86
C ARG A 78 -6.14 14.29 4.28
N SER A 79 -5.71 13.10 4.65
CA SER A 79 -5.28 12.80 6.03
C SER A 79 -3.87 13.30 6.28
N PRO A 80 -3.66 14.20 7.27
CA PRO A 80 -2.34 14.71 7.61
C PRO A 80 -1.36 13.61 8.04
N ILE A 81 -1.84 12.56 8.72
CA ILE A 81 -0.97 11.47 9.16
C ILE A 81 -0.43 10.66 7.97
N VAL A 82 -1.21 10.49 6.92
CA VAL A 82 -0.77 9.82 5.67
C VAL A 82 0.36 10.62 5.03
N THR A 83 0.22 11.94 4.94
CA THR A 83 1.28 12.83 4.42
C THR A 83 2.54 12.74 5.25
N VAL A 84 2.43 12.86 6.58
CA VAL A 84 3.57 12.80 7.50
C VAL A 84 4.30 11.45 7.41
N CYS A 85 3.56 10.34 7.40
CA CYS A 85 4.15 9.00 7.30
C CYS A 85 4.81 8.77 5.93
N ALA A 86 4.22 9.21 4.83
CA ALA A 86 4.80 9.07 3.50
C ALA A 86 6.11 9.89 3.37
N GLU A 87 6.14 11.11 3.88
CA GLU A 87 7.37 11.90 3.95
C GLU A 87 8.44 11.25 4.84
N TYR A 88 8.03 10.71 5.98
CA TYR A 88 8.94 9.97 6.86
C TYR A 88 9.58 8.79 6.13
N CYS A 89 8.78 7.98 5.42
CA CYS A 89 9.28 6.83 4.67
C CYS A 89 10.39 7.25 3.69
N VAL A 90 10.16 8.29 2.91
CA VAL A 90 11.14 8.75 1.91
C VAL A 90 12.41 9.31 2.56
N ARG A 91 12.28 10.08 3.65
CA ARG A 91 13.42 10.68 4.34
C ARG A 91 14.29 9.68 5.10
N ASN A 92 13.71 8.56 5.55
CA ASN A 92 14.38 7.58 6.40
C ASN A 92 14.64 6.23 5.70
N ASP A 93 14.52 6.17 4.37
CA ASP A 93 14.73 4.96 3.56
C ASP A 93 13.84 3.79 4.01
N VAL A 94 12.60 4.09 4.42
CA VAL A 94 11.54 3.16 4.79
C VAL A 94 10.70 2.83 3.55
N TYR A 95 10.16 1.61 3.47
CA TYR A 95 9.34 1.21 2.33
C TYR A 95 8.01 1.96 2.28
N LEU A 96 7.66 2.45 1.09
CA LEU A 96 6.41 3.14 0.80
C LEU A 96 5.71 2.46 -0.38
N ALA A 97 4.59 1.82 -0.11
CA ALA A 97 3.86 1.03 -1.08
C ALA A 97 2.47 1.61 -1.36
N ALA A 98 2.07 1.64 -2.63
CA ALA A 98 0.75 2.13 -3.04
C ALA A 98 0.22 1.35 -4.25
N ILE A 99 -1.09 1.09 -4.31
CA ILE A 99 -1.70 0.30 -5.37
C ILE A 99 -2.90 1.04 -6.00
N CYS A 100 -3.17 0.77 -7.26
CA CYS A 100 -4.35 1.24 -8.00
C CYS A 100 -4.38 2.77 -8.18
N ALA A 101 -5.32 3.46 -7.56
CA ALA A 101 -5.40 4.92 -7.56
C ALA A 101 -4.42 5.57 -6.56
N ALA A 102 -4.02 4.87 -5.50
CA ALA A 102 -3.23 5.45 -4.42
C ALA A 102 -1.83 5.96 -4.81
N PRO A 103 -1.13 5.45 -5.85
CA PRO A 103 0.10 6.07 -6.34
C PRO A 103 -0.05 7.54 -6.74
N SER A 104 -1.28 8.02 -7.07
CA SER A 104 -1.53 9.44 -7.32
C SER A 104 -1.20 10.32 -6.12
N ILE A 105 -1.42 9.84 -4.89
CA ILE A 105 -1.04 10.55 -3.65
C ILE A 105 0.46 10.85 -3.67
N LEU A 106 1.27 9.84 -4.00
CA LEU A 106 2.73 9.99 -4.06
C LEU A 106 3.16 10.94 -5.19
N GLY A 107 2.43 10.89 -6.33
CA GLY A 107 2.65 11.80 -7.45
C GLY A 107 2.35 13.25 -7.08
N HIS A 108 1.23 13.51 -6.39
CA HIS A 108 0.86 14.85 -5.92
C HIS A 108 1.84 15.41 -4.89
N MET A 109 2.41 14.54 -4.05
CA MET A 109 3.47 14.90 -3.11
C MET A 109 4.84 15.09 -3.77
N GLY A 110 4.99 14.83 -5.08
CA GLY A 110 6.27 14.94 -5.81
C GLY A 110 7.28 13.83 -5.47
N LEU A 111 6.85 12.77 -4.80
CA LEU A 111 7.73 11.68 -4.35
C LEU A 111 8.12 10.72 -5.49
N LEU A 112 7.43 10.78 -6.63
CA LEU A 112 7.67 9.93 -7.80
C LEU A 112 8.56 10.57 -8.87
N LYS A 113 9.08 11.77 -8.61
CA LYS A 113 9.93 12.46 -9.58
C LYS A 113 11.16 11.61 -9.95
N ASP A 114 11.35 11.40 -11.25
CA ASP A 114 12.42 10.61 -11.87
C ASP A 114 12.40 9.10 -11.53
N ARG A 115 11.37 8.61 -10.82
CA ARG A 115 11.19 7.20 -10.45
C ARG A 115 10.32 6.45 -11.44
N GLU A 116 10.51 5.14 -11.52
CA GLU A 116 9.60 4.23 -12.24
C GLU A 116 8.38 3.91 -11.34
N ALA A 117 7.16 4.08 -11.86
CA ALA A 117 5.95 3.81 -11.10
C ALA A 117 4.79 3.37 -12.01
N ILE A 118 3.81 2.67 -11.42
CA ILE A 118 2.58 2.25 -12.09
C ILE A 118 1.37 2.59 -11.22
N CYS A 119 0.20 2.73 -11.84
CA CYS A 119 -1.08 2.94 -11.19
C CYS A 119 -2.21 2.26 -11.95
N PHE A 120 -3.43 2.43 -11.48
CA PHE A 120 -4.61 2.03 -12.23
C PHE A 120 -4.71 2.81 -13.56
N PRO A 121 -5.08 2.16 -14.68
CA PRO A 121 -5.21 2.81 -15.97
C PRO A 121 -6.11 4.06 -15.92
N GLY A 122 -5.59 5.18 -16.44
CA GLY A 122 -6.25 6.48 -16.39
C GLY A 122 -5.74 7.42 -15.29
N PHE A 123 -4.92 6.93 -14.35
CA PHE A 123 -4.28 7.75 -13.31
C PHE A 123 -2.82 8.12 -13.62
N GLU A 124 -2.31 7.73 -14.79
CA GLU A 124 -0.89 7.95 -15.14
C GLU A 124 -0.51 9.44 -15.11
N GLY A 125 -1.43 10.32 -15.49
CA GLY A 125 -1.23 11.78 -15.45
C GLY A 125 -1.05 12.36 -14.05
N GLU A 126 -1.50 11.63 -13.02
CA GLU A 126 -1.38 12.04 -11.62
C GLU A 126 -0.04 11.60 -11.00
N LEU A 127 0.73 10.72 -11.66
CA LEU A 127 2.05 10.29 -11.23
C LEU A 127 3.12 11.31 -11.64
N ARG A 128 3.01 12.54 -11.15
CA ARG A 128 3.79 13.71 -11.57
C ARG A 128 5.29 13.44 -11.54
N GLY A 129 5.94 13.52 -12.71
CA GLY A 129 7.38 13.33 -12.87
C GLY A 129 7.85 11.88 -12.88
N ALA A 130 6.96 10.90 -12.76
CA ALA A 130 7.29 9.49 -12.85
C ALA A 130 7.55 9.04 -14.31
N LYS A 131 8.36 7.99 -14.45
CA LYS A 131 8.46 7.17 -15.64
C LYS A 131 7.45 6.04 -15.51
N ILE A 132 6.45 6.01 -16.38
CA ILE A 132 5.37 5.02 -16.26
C ILE A 132 5.90 3.63 -16.62
N SER A 133 5.78 2.71 -15.66
CA SER A 133 6.13 1.30 -15.82
C SER A 133 5.05 0.55 -16.59
N ASN A 134 5.44 -0.55 -17.25
CA ASN A 134 4.51 -1.51 -17.84
C ASN A 134 4.36 -2.79 -17.00
N LYS A 135 5.06 -2.87 -15.86
CA LYS A 135 4.99 -4.02 -14.95
C LYS A 135 3.72 -3.98 -14.11
N PRO A 136 3.14 -5.13 -13.75
CA PRO A 136 1.95 -5.18 -12.88
C PRO A 136 2.25 -4.66 -11.47
N VAL A 137 3.46 -4.93 -10.98
CA VAL A 137 4.05 -4.38 -9.74
C VAL A 137 5.42 -3.81 -10.09
N CYS A 138 5.67 -2.58 -9.70
CA CYS A 138 6.91 -1.85 -9.94
C CYS A 138 7.60 -1.57 -8.61
N VAL A 139 8.88 -1.94 -8.53
CA VAL A 139 9.76 -1.64 -7.37
C VAL A 139 10.87 -0.72 -7.86
N ASP A 140 10.92 0.49 -7.31
CA ASP A 140 11.99 1.47 -7.54
C ASP A 140 12.56 1.91 -6.19
N GLY A 141 13.65 1.26 -5.78
CA GLY A 141 14.23 1.44 -4.47
C GLY A 141 13.26 1.07 -3.35
N LYS A 142 12.88 2.04 -2.53
CA LYS A 142 11.94 1.87 -1.42
C LYS A 142 10.49 2.22 -1.79
N ILE A 143 10.22 2.66 -3.01
CA ILE A 143 8.87 2.92 -3.49
C ILE A 143 8.36 1.74 -4.30
N ILE A 144 7.22 1.19 -3.90
CA ILE A 144 6.56 0.07 -4.57
C ILE A 144 5.18 0.53 -5.04
N THR A 145 4.90 0.37 -6.32
CA THR A 145 3.58 0.69 -6.87
C THR A 145 3.01 -0.49 -7.63
N ALA A 146 1.68 -0.63 -7.63
CA ALA A 146 0.99 -1.72 -8.32
C ALA A 146 -0.26 -1.24 -9.05
N LYS A 147 -0.65 -1.99 -10.10
CA LYS A 147 -1.64 -1.57 -11.08
C LYS A 147 -3.06 -1.53 -10.55
N GLY A 148 -3.46 -2.47 -9.71
CA GLY A 148 -4.83 -2.54 -9.19
C GLY A 148 -5.21 -3.91 -8.64
N MET A 149 -6.48 -4.11 -8.31
CA MET A 149 -7.00 -5.26 -7.58
C MET A 149 -6.59 -6.61 -8.18
N GLY A 150 -6.54 -6.74 -9.48
CA GLY A 150 -6.16 -7.99 -10.16
C GLY A 150 -4.72 -8.45 -9.89
N VAL A 151 -3.86 -7.60 -9.33
CA VAL A 151 -2.48 -7.91 -8.95
C VAL A 151 -2.23 -7.76 -7.44
N ALA A 152 -3.29 -7.66 -6.62
CA ALA A 152 -3.16 -7.44 -5.18
C ALA A 152 -2.40 -8.58 -4.47
N THR A 153 -2.60 -9.83 -4.90
CA THR A 153 -1.83 -10.98 -4.38
C THR A 153 -0.35 -10.87 -4.73
N GLU A 154 -0.01 -10.55 -5.99
CA GLU A 154 1.37 -10.36 -6.42
C GLU A 154 2.03 -9.18 -5.73
N PHE A 155 1.28 -8.09 -5.52
CA PHE A 155 1.72 -6.95 -4.73
C PHE A 155 2.07 -7.38 -3.30
N GLY A 156 1.19 -8.09 -2.60
CA GLY A 156 1.44 -8.61 -1.25
C GLY A 156 2.66 -9.54 -1.19
N LEU A 157 2.81 -10.45 -2.17
CA LEU A 157 3.97 -11.36 -2.25
C LEU A 157 5.29 -10.61 -2.52
N THR A 158 5.25 -9.55 -3.34
CA THR A 158 6.40 -8.67 -3.57
C THR A 158 6.82 -7.97 -2.28
N LEU A 159 5.86 -7.45 -1.51
CA LEU A 159 6.13 -6.82 -0.21
C LEU A 159 6.68 -7.84 0.79
N ALA A 160 6.15 -9.06 0.83
CA ALA A 160 6.66 -10.14 1.68
C ALA A 160 8.10 -10.51 1.30
N ALA A 161 8.42 -10.59 -0.01
CA ALA A 161 9.77 -10.84 -0.48
C ALA A 161 10.78 -9.77 -0.03
N LEU A 162 10.36 -8.49 -0.05
CA LEU A 162 11.20 -7.37 0.38
C LEU A 162 11.45 -7.36 1.90
N MET A 163 10.48 -7.83 2.70
CA MET A 163 10.54 -7.77 4.16
C MET A 163 11.06 -9.06 4.81
N ALA A 164 10.66 -10.22 4.29
CA ALA A 164 10.99 -11.54 4.87
C ALA A 164 11.89 -12.39 3.96
N GLY A 165 12.18 -11.91 2.75
CA GLY A 165 13.02 -12.60 1.77
C GLY A 165 12.23 -13.45 0.76
N GLN A 166 12.86 -13.72 -0.39
CA GLN A 166 12.22 -14.40 -1.52
C GLN A 166 11.75 -15.83 -1.16
N HIS A 167 12.53 -16.55 -0.37
CA HIS A 167 12.19 -17.91 0.05
C HIS A 167 10.85 -17.97 0.80
N GLU A 168 10.61 -17.02 1.72
CA GLU A 168 9.37 -16.94 2.46
C GLU A 168 8.18 -16.56 1.55
N ALA A 169 8.38 -15.60 0.66
CA ALA A 169 7.35 -15.25 -0.33
C ALA A 169 6.99 -16.43 -1.24
N ASP A 170 7.95 -17.22 -1.67
CA ASP A 170 7.71 -18.42 -2.50
C ASP A 170 6.95 -19.50 -1.70
N HIS A 171 7.28 -19.69 -0.42
CA HIS A 171 6.57 -20.59 0.47
C HIS A 171 5.10 -20.16 0.64
N ILE A 172 4.86 -18.88 0.87
CA ILE A 172 3.50 -18.32 0.98
C ILE A 172 2.75 -18.49 -0.35
N ARG A 173 3.37 -18.15 -1.49
CA ARG A 173 2.79 -18.32 -2.84
C ARG A 173 2.29 -19.75 -3.04
N ALA A 174 3.10 -20.73 -2.69
CA ALA A 174 2.72 -22.14 -2.79
C ALA A 174 1.56 -22.50 -1.84
N SER A 175 1.59 -22.00 -0.60
CA SER A 175 0.57 -22.27 0.41
C SER A 175 -0.81 -21.73 0.06
N ILE A 176 -0.86 -20.55 -0.57
CA ILE A 176 -2.12 -19.91 -1.02
C ILE A 176 -2.55 -20.36 -2.43
N GLN A 177 -1.84 -21.31 -3.03
CA GLN A 177 -2.12 -21.82 -4.39
C GLN A 177 -2.13 -20.73 -5.47
N SER A 178 -1.31 -19.69 -5.31
CA SER A 178 -1.16 -18.64 -6.30
C SER A 178 -0.36 -19.17 -7.50
N MET A 179 -0.97 -19.13 -8.68
CA MET A 179 -0.30 -19.54 -9.92
C MET A 179 0.73 -18.46 -10.35
N ASN A 180 1.78 -18.91 -11.01
CA ASN A 180 2.81 -18.03 -11.62
C ASN A 180 2.28 -17.34 -12.88
#